data_f82d9a6d7b450c92cbeec3922b6bac86
#
_entry.id   f82d9a6d7b450c92cbeec3922b6bac86
#
_cell.length_a   1.000
_cell.length_b   1.000
_cell.length_c   1.000
_cell.angle_alpha   90.00
_cell.angle_beta   90.00
_cell.angle_gamma   90.00
#
_symmetry.space_group_name_H-M   'P 1'
#
loop_
_entity.id
_entity.type
_entity.pdbx_description
1 polymer ?
#
loop_
_entity_poly.entity_id
_entity_poly.type
_entity_poly.pdbx_seq_one_letter_code
_entity_poly.pdbx_strand_id
1 'polypeptide(L)'
;QARFAQGRAVVLCGPGNNGGDGFVAARHLRAMGWTVRLGLLGSRDKLQGDAAHHAGLWDGAVEELSPDLLDGAEVAVDALFGAGLSRPLEGGPRRIVEALNARGLPTLAVDVPSGITGDDGQVLGEVAVQAACTVTFFRKKPGHLLLPGRRYCGPVVLADIGIPDGVLADACGDTNGPATFENAPALFADRWPWRTPGDHKYRFGHALVL
;
A
#
# COMPACT_ATOMS: atom_id res chain seq x y z
N GLN A 1 -11.67 1.39 15.95
CA GLN A 1 -12.26 0.13 16.43
C GLN A 1 -11.56 -1.02 15.70
N ALA A 2 -11.10 -2.02 16.48
CA ALA A 2 -10.47 -3.20 15.90
C ALA A 2 -11.46 -3.89 14.96
N ARG A 3 -11.07 -4.03 13.69
CA ARG A 3 -11.89 -4.65 12.65
C ARG A 3 -11.92 -6.18 12.78
N PHE A 4 -10.96 -6.73 13.52
CA PHE A 4 -10.81 -8.15 13.82
C PHE A 4 -10.51 -8.35 15.29
N ALA A 5 -11.05 -9.41 15.88
CA ALA A 5 -10.60 -9.91 17.18
C ALA A 5 -9.14 -10.40 17.06
N GLN A 6 -8.42 -10.49 18.18
CA GLN A 6 -7.10 -11.10 18.21
C GLN A 6 -7.17 -12.54 17.70
N GLY A 7 -6.28 -12.89 16.76
CA GLY A 7 -6.29 -14.18 16.08
C GLY A 7 -4.92 -14.53 15.53
N ARG A 8 -4.90 -15.23 14.40
CA ARG A 8 -3.67 -15.68 13.72
C ARG A 8 -3.41 -14.81 12.50
N ALA A 9 -2.28 -14.12 12.50
CA ALA A 9 -1.82 -13.28 11.41
C ALA A 9 -0.60 -13.90 10.73
N VAL A 10 -0.53 -13.74 9.41
CA VAL A 10 0.70 -13.98 8.64
C VAL A 10 1.23 -12.65 8.11
N VAL A 11 2.52 -12.44 8.24
CA VAL A 11 3.21 -11.26 7.70
C VAL A 11 4.20 -11.71 6.64
N LEU A 12 4.05 -11.20 5.43
CA LEU A 12 4.85 -11.55 4.26
C LEU A 12 5.84 -10.42 3.98
N CYS A 13 7.11 -10.64 4.27
CA CYS A 13 8.15 -9.64 4.17
C CYS A 13 9.01 -9.80 2.91
N GLY A 14 9.23 -8.71 2.19
CA GLY A 14 10.21 -8.62 1.12
C GLY A 14 11.63 -8.32 1.62
N PRO A 15 12.62 -8.27 0.71
CA PRO A 15 14.01 -8.05 1.08
C PRO A 15 14.39 -6.57 1.28
N GLY A 16 13.49 -5.64 0.98
CA GLY A 16 13.71 -4.18 1.06
C GLY A 16 13.02 -3.54 2.26
N ASN A 17 12.96 -2.20 2.25
CA ASN A 17 12.38 -1.40 3.34
C ASN A 17 10.92 -1.74 3.62
N ASN A 18 10.12 -2.04 2.59
CA ASN A 18 8.74 -2.50 2.79
C ASN A 18 8.67 -3.78 3.65
N GLY A 19 9.61 -4.72 3.43
CA GLY A 19 9.75 -5.89 4.31
C GLY A 19 10.18 -5.52 5.74
N GLY A 20 11.00 -4.47 5.89
CA GLY A 20 11.32 -3.87 7.18
C GLY A 20 10.09 -3.41 7.95
N ASP A 21 9.18 -2.69 7.27
CA ASP A 21 7.88 -2.29 7.83
C ASP A 21 7.03 -3.50 8.21
N GLY A 22 7.12 -4.61 7.45
CA GLY A 22 6.51 -5.88 7.79
C GLY A 22 7.01 -6.44 9.13
N PHE A 23 8.31 -6.40 9.40
CA PHE A 23 8.86 -6.80 10.70
C PHE A 23 8.36 -5.90 11.84
N VAL A 24 8.24 -4.60 11.61
CA VAL A 24 7.64 -3.67 12.58
C VAL A 24 6.19 -4.06 12.86
N ALA A 25 5.39 -4.28 11.81
CA ALA A 25 3.99 -4.69 11.93
C ALA A 25 3.85 -6.02 12.71
N ALA A 26 4.70 -7.00 12.42
CA ALA A 26 4.70 -8.29 13.09
C ALA A 26 4.94 -8.15 14.60
N ARG A 27 5.92 -7.32 15.00
CA ARG A 27 6.21 -7.03 16.41
C ARG A 27 5.04 -6.38 17.12
N HIS A 28 4.42 -5.38 16.49
CA HIS A 28 3.24 -4.71 17.05
C HIS A 28 2.04 -5.65 17.16
N LEU A 29 1.78 -6.48 16.16
CA LEU A 29 0.72 -7.48 16.22
C LEU A 29 0.93 -8.44 17.40
N ARG A 30 2.15 -8.96 17.58
CA ARG A 30 2.48 -9.80 18.73
C ARG A 30 2.28 -9.08 20.07
N ALA A 31 2.75 -7.86 20.18
CA ALA A 31 2.57 -7.06 21.39
C ALA A 31 1.09 -6.81 21.72
N MET A 32 0.21 -6.80 20.71
CA MET A 32 -1.23 -6.73 20.84
C MET A 32 -1.91 -8.10 21.06
N GLY A 33 -1.14 -9.19 21.22
CA GLY A 33 -1.66 -10.51 21.54
C GLY A 33 -2.04 -11.39 20.34
N TRP A 34 -1.63 -11.01 19.11
CA TRP A 34 -1.81 -11.85 17.93
C TRP A 34 -0.78 -13.00 17.89
N THR A 35 -1.21 -14.17 17.42
CA THR A 35 -0.28 -15.21 17.00
C THR A 35 0.22 -14.89 15.60
N VAL A 36 1.52 -14.63 15.46
CA VAL A 36 2.10 -14.16 14.20
C VAL A 36 3.07 -15.18 13.63
N ARG A 37 2.83 -15.60 12.37
CA ARG A 37 3.82 -16.25 11.51
C ARG A 37 4.42 -15.18 10.58
N LEU A 38 5.73 -15.26 10.35
CA LEU A 38 6.44 -14.31 9.48
C LEU A 38 7.20 -15.07 8.41
N GLY A 39 6.87 -14.80 7.15
CA GLY A 39 7.58 -15.28 5.98
C GLY A 39 8.47 -14.20 5.37
N LEU A 40 9.70 -14.57 5.02
CA LEU A 40 10.66 -13.67 4.39
C LEU A 40 11.05 -14.16 3.00
N LEU A 41 11.03 -13.28 2.02
CA LEU A 41 11.61 -13.52 0.71
C LEU A 41 13.14 -13.38 0.79
N GLY A 42 13.83 -14.49 0.67
CA GLY A 42 15.28 -14.56 0.79
C GLY A 42 15.75 -14.89 2.19
N SER A 43 16.90 -14.34 2.59
CA SER A 43 17.54 -14.67 3.87
C SER A 43 17.70 -13.40 4.72
N ARG A 44 17.48 -13.56 6.03
CA ARG A 44 17.65 -12.48 7.02
C ARG A 44 19.05 -11.84 6.98
N ASP A 45 20.07 -12.64 6.73
CA ASP A 45 21.47 -12.20 6.70
C ASP A 45 21.80 -11.30 5.49
N LYS A 46 20.91 -11.29 4.47
CA LYS A 46 21.05 -10.45 3.27
C LYS A 46 20.32 -9.12 3.38
N LEU A 47 19.53 -8.92 4.42
CA LEU A 47 18.86 -7.65 4.65
C LEU A 47 19.86 -6.56 4.97
N GLN A 48 19.57 -5.33 4.60
CA GLN A 48 20.42 -4.17 4.79
C GLN A 48 19.65 -2.98 5.40
N GLY A 49 20.36 -2.01 5.95
CA GLY A 49 19.77 -0.78 6.47
C GLY A 49 18.68 -1.02 7.51
N ASP A 50 17.59 -0.28 7.40
CA ASP A 50 16.48 -0.32 8.34
C ASP A 50 15.76 -1.70 8.33
N ALA A 51 15.70 -2.36 7.18
CA ALA A 51 15.14 -3.72 7.10
C ALA A 51 15.93 -4.71 7.95
N ALA A 52 17.27 -4.66 7.91
CA ALA A 52 18.13 -5.49 8.76
C ALA A 52 17.96 -5.15 10.24
N HIS A 53 17.89 -3.85 10.57
CA HIS A 53 17.65 -3.39 11.93
C HIS A 53 16.34 -3.96 12.50
N HIS A 54 15.24 -3.77 11.79
CA HIS A 54 13.93 -4.23 12.26
C HIS A 54 13.80 -5.74 12.28
N ALA A 55 14.42 -6.44 11.33
CA ALA A 55 14.54 -7.90 11.40
C ALA A 55 15.35 -8.34 12.62
N GLY A 56 16.40 -7.61 12.98
CA GLY A 56 17.19 -7.84 14.19
C GLY A 56 16.39 -7.80 15.49
N LEU A 57 15.34 -6.98 15.52
CA LEU A 57 14.43 -6.82 16.66
C LEU A 57 13.32 -7.88 16.72
N TRP A 58 13.17 -8.70 15.69
CA TRP A 58 12.21 -9.81 15.68
C TRP A 58 12.82 -11.04 16.35
N ASP A 59 12.20 -11.50 17.42
CA ASP A 59 12.61 -12.66 18.24
C ASP A 59 11.84 -13.96 17.92
N GLY A 60 10.89 -13.89 16.97
CA GLY A 60 10.15 -15.06 16.48
C GLY A 60 10.88 -15.80 15.35
N ALA A 61 10.30 -16.93 14.95
CA ALA A 61 10.76 -17.65 13.76
C ALA A 61 10.59 -16.78 12.51
N VAL A 62 11.54 -16.92 11.59
CA VAL A 62 11.46 -16.39 10.21
C VAL A 62 11.42 -17.58 9.29
N GLU A 63 10.32 -17.73 8.58
CA GLU A 63 10.04 -18.87 7.71
C GLU A 63 10.33 -18.49 6.24
N GLU A 64 10.63 -19.50 5.42
CA GLU A 64 10.74 -19.28 3.98
C GLU A 64 9.36 -18.94 3.39
N LEU A 65 9.34 -18.06 2.41
CA LEU A 65 8.11 -17.62 1.76
C LEU A 65 7.47 -18.76 0.95
N SER A 66 6.42 -19.36 1.48
CA SER A 66 5.67 -20.44 0.86
C SER A 66 4.17 -20.33 1.12
N PRO A 67 3.31 -20.95 0.28
CA PRO A 67 1.85 -20.96 0.51
C PRO A 67 1.42 -21.58 1.84
N ASP A 68 2.20 -22.47 2.43
CA ASP A 68 1.91 -23.12 3.72
C ASP A 68 1.93 -22.14 4.90
N LEU A 69 2.58 -20.98 4.72
CA LEU A 69 2.51 -19.90 5.71
C LEU A 69 1.08 -19.42 5.97
N LEU A 70 0.21 -19.54 4.97
CA LEU A 70 -1.17 -19.08 5.05
C LEU A 70 -2.07 -20.05 5.83
N ASP A 71 -1.58 -21.22 6.21
CA ASP A 71 -2.40 -22.23 6.87
C ASP A 71 -2.83 -21.79 8.27
N GLY A 72 -4.14 -21.74 8.43
CA GLY A 72 -4.78 -21.28 9.65
C GLY A 72 -4.66 -19.79 9.93
N ALA A 73 -4.12 -18.97 9.02
CA ALA A 73 -4.14 -17.51 9.15
C ALA A 73 -5.57 -16.97 8.94
N GLU A 74 -5.92 -15.97 9.71
CA GLU A 74 -7.21 -15.26 9.63
C GLU A 74 -7.06 -13.91 8.93
N VAL A 75 -5.83 -13.37 8.91
CA VAL A 75 -5.48 -12.12 8.24
C VAL A 75 -4.04 -12.19 7.75
N ALA A 76 -3.76 -11.53 6.64
CA ALA A 76 -2.42 -11.36 6.10
C ALA A 76 -1.98 -9.90 6.11
N VAL A 77 -0.67 -9.69 6.26
CA VAL A 77 -0.01 -8.41 5.98
C VAL A 77 0.92 -8.62 4.79
N ASP A 78 0.64 -7.94 3.71
CA ASP A 78 1.49 -7.89 2.52
C ASP A 78 2.51 -6.76 2.67
N ALA A 79 3.72 -7.13 2.97
CA ALA A 79 4.90 -6.27 3.03
C ALA A 79 6.01 -6.80 2.12
N LEU A 80 5.64 -7.47 1.00
CA LEU A 80 6.61 -8.02 0.06
C LEU A 80 7.30 -6.90 -0.75
N PHE A 81 6.50 -6.06 -1.43
CA PHE A 81 7.00 -4.99 -2.27
C PHE A 81 6.12 -3.75 -2.14
N GLY A 82 6.75 -2.58 -2.04
CA GLY A 82 6.08 -1.28 -2.07
C GLY A 82 6.11 -0.64 -3.45
N ALA A 83 5.97 0.68 -3.51
CA ALA A 83 5.87 1.48 -4.74
C ALA A 83 7.07 1.32 -5.71
N GLY A 84 8.23 0.88 -5.23
CA GLY A 84 9.44 0.67 -6.05
C GLY A 84 9.46 -0.63 -6.87
N LEU A 85 8.40 -1.41 -6.89
CA LEU A 85 8.34 -2.64 -7.68
C LEU A 85 8.38 -2.32 -9.19
N SER A 86 9.35 -2.90 -9.90
CA SER A 86 9.58 -2.64 -11.33
C SER A 86 9.53 -3.88 -12.23
N ARG A 87 9.21 -5.05 -11.66
CA ARG A 87 9.16 -6.33 -12.39
C ARG A 87 8.03 -7.21 -11.89
N PRO A 88 7.51 -8.13 -12.71
CA PRO A 88 6.48 -9.07 -12.32
C PRO A 88 6.85 -9.88 -11.07
N LEU A 89 5.82 -10.32 -10.35
CA LEU A 89 6.00 -11.30 -9.29
C LEU A 89 6.31 -12.66 -9.91
N GLU A 90 7.40 -13.28 -9.47
CA GLU A 90 7.85 -14.59 -9.96
C GLU A 90 8.15 -15.53 -8.79
N GLY A 91 8.26 -16.82 -9.06
CA GLY A 91 8.68 -17.82 -8.08
C GLY A 91 7.82 -17.85 -6.80
N GLY A 92 8.46 -17.75 -5.64
CA GLY A 92 7.81 -17.77 -4.32
C GLY A 92 6.76 -16.66 -4.14
N PRO A 93 7.10 -15.37 -4.40
CA PRO A 93 6.15 -14.28 -4.33
C PRO A 93 4.89 -14.47 -5.18
N ARG A 94 5.02 -14.94 -6.42
CA ARG A 94 3.86 -15.23 -7.27
C ARG A 94 2.97 -16.30 -6.64
N ARG A 95 3.56 -17.44 -6.27
CA ARG A 95 2.80 -18.57 -5.69
C ARG A 95 2.04 -18.20 -4.41
N ILE A 96 2.67 -17.44 -3.52
CA ILE A 96 1.99 -17.07 -2.27
C ILE A 96 0.89 -16.05 -2.51
N VAL A 97 1.05 -15.10 -3.42
CA VAL A 97 0.01 -14.13 -3.78
C VAL A 97 -1.16 -14.81 -4.48
N GLU A 98 -0.92 -15.75 -5.39
CA GLU A 98 -1.97 -16.59 -5.99
C GLU A 98 -2.75 -17.37 -4.92
N ALA A 99 -2.06 -18.00 -3.99
CA ALA A 99 -2.69 -18.75 -2.89
C ALA A 99 -3.47 -17.83 -1.93
N LEU A 100 -2.95 -16.65 -1.64
CA LEU A 100 -3.58 -15.65 -0.79
C LEU A 100 -4.90 -15.16 -1.39
N ASN A 101 -4.89 -14.80 -2.67
CA ASN A 101 -6.07 -14.37 -3.41
C ASN A 101 -7.09 -15.51 -3.55
N ALA A 102 -6.64 -16.73 -3.85
CA ALA A 102 -7.51 -17.90 -3.98
C ALA A 102 -8.24 -18.28 -2.67
N ARG A 103 -7.58 -18.06 -1.52
CA ARG A 103 -8.17 -18.28 -0.19
C ARG A 103 -9.11 -17.13 0.23
N GLY A 104 -9.09 -16.00 -0.47
CA GLY A 104 -9.84 -14.80 -0.07
C GLY A 104 -9.44 -14.28 1.31
N LEU A 105 -8.17 -14.49 1.71
CA LEU A 105 -7.68 -14.10 3.03
C LEU A 105 -7.65 -12.57 3.14
N PRO A 106 -8.34 -11.96 4.12
CA PRO A 106 -8.30 -10.52 4.30
C PRO A 106 -6.86 -10.04 4.45
N THR A 107 -6.42 -9.17 3.52
CA THR A 107 -5.02 -8.74 3.45
C THR A 107 -4.91 -7.24 3.62
N LEU A 108 -4.02 -6.81 4.52
CA LEU A 108 -3.58 -5.43 4.63
C LEU A 108 -2.28 -5.27 3.84
N ALA A 109 -2.29 -4.39 2.83
CA ALA A 109 -1.08 -4.06 2.09
C ALA A 109 -0.34 -2.89 2.74
N VAL A 110 0.97 -3.02 2.83
CA VAL A 110 1.90 -1.97 3.28
C VAL A 110 2.39 -1.22 2.04
N ASP A 111 2.19 0.07 2.02
CA ASP A 111 2.52 1.03 0.96
C ASP A 111 1.68 0.84 -0.31
N VAL A 112 1.91 -0.20 -1.09
CA VAL A 112 1.17 -0.55 -2.33
C VAL A 112 0.97 -2.06 -2.35
N PRO A 113 -0.19 -2.59 -2.79
CA PRO A 113 -0.36 -4.03 -2.95
C PRO A 113 0.70 -4.62 -3.87
N SER A 114 1.39 -5.67 -3.40
CA SER A 114 2.48 -6.28 -4.18
C SER A 114 1.98 -6.79 -5.53
N GLY A 115 2.69 -6.42 -6.58
CA GLY A 115 2.32 -6.66 -7.98
C GLY A 115 1.75 -5.45 -8.71
N ILE A 116 1.46 -4.34 -8.00
CA ILE A 116 1.00 -3.08 -8.58
C ILE A 116 2.15 -2.07 -8.61
N THR A 117 2.25 -1.31 -9.72
CA THR A 117 3.17 -0.16 -9.79
C THR A 117 2.63 1.02 -8.99
N GLY A 118 3.51 1.72 -8.28
CA GLY A 118 3.16 2.95 -7.57
C GLY A 118 2.84 4.11 -8.52
N ASP A 119 3.48 4.17 -9.69
CA ASP A 119 3.46 5.34 -10.57
C ASP A 119 2.19 5.43 -11.44
N ASP A 120 1.67 4.31 -11.92
CA ASP A 120 0.55 4.29 -12.87
C ASP A 120 -0.53 3.25 -12.53
N GLY A 121 -0.31 2.44 -11.50
CA GLY A 121 -1.26 1.42 -11.06
C GLY A 121 -1.42 0.23 -11.98
N GLN A 122 -0.43 -0.03 -12.84
CA GLN A 122 -0.47 -1.23 -13.67
C GLN A 122 -0.17 -2.48 -12.85
N VAL A 123 -0.79 -3.59 -13.22
CA VAL A 123 -0.43 -4.91 -12.72
C VAL A 123 0.82 -5.36 -13.47
N LEU A 124 1.92 -5.57 -12.76
CA LEU A 124 3.14 -6.10 -13.35
C LEU A 124 3.00 -7.62 -13.56
N GLY A 125 2.79 -8.01 -14.80
CA GLY A 125 2.49 -9.39 -15.17
C GLY A 125 1.01 -9.72 -15.00
N GLU A 126 0.72 -10.84 -14.31
CA GLU A 126 -0.65 -11.41 -14.25
C GLU A 126 -1.25 -11.39 -12.84
N VAL A 127 -0.44 -11.14 -11.83
CA VAL A 127 -0.82 -11.34 -10.42
C VAL A 127 -0.44 -10.14 -9.57
N ALA A 128 -1.40 -9.71 -8.75
CA ALA A 128 -1.18 -8.73 -7.68
C ALA A 128 -2.04 -9.08 -6.46
N VAL A 129 -1.64 -8.64 -5.29
CA VAL A 129 -2.40 -8.80 -4.05
C VAL A 129 -3.71 -8.03 -4.13
N GLN A 130 -4.82 -8.70 -3.81
CA GLN A 130 -6.13 -8.07 -3.63
C GLN A 130 -6.27 -7.66 -2.16
N ALA A 131 -5.90 -6.43 -1.85
CA ALA A 131 -5.93 -5.94 -0.49
C ALA A 131 -7.34 -5.58 -0.02
N ALA A 132 -7.68 -5.97 1.21
CA ALA A 132 -8.86 -5.50 1.91
C ALA A 132 -8.70 -4.05 2.41
N CYS A 133 -7.45 -3.60 2.58
CA CYS A 133 -7.07 -2.25 2.95
C CYS A 133 -5.59 -2.04 2.62
N THR A 134 -5.22 -0.82 2.23
CA THR A 134 -3.82 -0.42 2.02
C THR A 134 -3.48 0.72 2.97
N VAL A 135 -2.34 0.62 3.66
CA VAL A 135 -1.77 1.71 4.44
C VAL A 135 -0.54 2.22 3.72
N THR A 136 -0.57 3.47 3.31
CA THR A 136 0.55 4.13 2.61
C THR A 136 1.05 5.32 3.43
N PHE A 137 2.27 5.77 3.13
CA PHE A 137 2.98 6.76 3.93
C PHE A 137 3.22 8.04 3.15
N PHE A 138 3.22 9.16 3.85
CA PHE A 138 3.51 10.51 3.36
C PHE A 138 2.53 11.01 2.30
N ARG A 139 2.40 10.29 1.16
CA ARG A 139 1.47 10.65 0.06
C ARG A 139 0.91 9.39 -0.58
N LYS A 140 -0.33 9.49 -1.06
CA LYS A 140 -0.88 8.49 -1.97
C LYS A 140 -0.05 8.49 -3.26
N LYS A 141 0.21 7.30 -3.79
CA LYS A 141 0.84 7.13 -5.09
C LYS A 141 -0.26 7.13 -6.17
N PRO A 142 0.04 7.55 -7.41
CA PRO A 142 -0.93 7.46 -8.51
C PRO A 142 -1.57 6.07 -8.64
N GLY A 143 -0.82 5.01 -8.42
CA GLY A 143 -1.30 3.63 -8.46
C GLY A 143 -2.44 3.29 -7.49
N HIS A 144 -2.61 4.06 -6.41
CA HIS A 144 -3.76 3.90 -5.51
C HIS A 144 -5.06 4.44 -6.11
N LEU A 145 -4.98 5.35 -7.07
CA LEU A 145 -6.10 6.13 -7.59
C LEU A 145 -6.45 5.76 -9.03
N LEU A 146 -5.46 5.32 -9.81
CA LEU A 146 -5.62 4.95 -11.21
C LEU A 146 -6.03 3.48 -11.36
N LEU A 147 -6.76 3.18 -12.43
CA LEU A 147 -7.09 1.82 -12.81
C LEU A 147 -5.95 1.20 -13.64
N PRO A 148 -5.69 -0.09 -13.48
CA PRO A 148 -6.41 -1.08 -12.65
C PRO A 148 -6.05 -1.07 -11.15
N GLY A 149 -4.94 -0.46 -10.73
CA GLY A 149 -4.37 -0.54 -9.38
C GLY A 149 -5.36 -0.23 -8.26
N ARG A 150 -6.21 0.80 -8.46
CA ARG A 150 -7.28 1.16 -7.50
C ARG A 150 -8.18 -0.03 -7.09
N ARG A 151 -8.39 -1.00 -7.98
CA ARG A 151 -9.22 -2.19 -7.69
C ARG A 151 -8.58 -3.14 -6.70
N TYR A 152 -7.26 -3.09 -6.58
CA TYR A 152 -6.47 -3.98 -5.72
C TYR A 152 -6.20 -3.40 -4.34
N CYS A 153 -6.35 -2.07 -4.17
CA CYS A 153 -5.93 -1.40 -2.95
C CYS A 153 -6.93 -1.48 -1.78
N GLY A 154 -8.22 -1.73 -2.07
CA GLY A 154 -9.27 -1.50 -1.07
C GLY A 154 -9.29 -0.04 -0.59
N PRO A 155 -9.86 0.28 0.57
CA PRO A 155 -9.70 1.59 1.20
C PRO A 155 -8.23 1.91 1.46
N VAL A 156 -7.78 3.08 1.02
CA VAL A 156 -6.39 3.53 1.20
C VAL A 156 -6.32 4.50 2.38
N VAL A 157 -5.52 4.15 3.38
CA VAL A 157 -5.25 4.96 4.57
C VAL A 157 -3.88 5.61 4.41
N LEU A 158 -3.83 6.93 4.47
CA LEU A 158 -2.57 7.68 4.49
C LEU A 158 -2.13 7.85 5.95
N ALA A 159 -0.99 7.26 6.30
CA ALA A 159 -0.38 7.39 7.61
C ALA A 159 0.66 8.52 7.59
N ASP A 160 0.56 9.42 8.55
CA ASP A 160 1.58 10.44 8.78
C ASP A 160 2.81 9.79 9.47
N ILE A 161 3.97 9.99 8.87
CA ILE A 161 5.26 9.50 9.39
C ILE A 161 6.21 10.66 9.73
N GLY A 162 5.68 11.88 9.85
CA GLY A 162 6.44 13.06 10.25
C GLY A 162 7.30 13.68 9.16
N ILE A 163 7.08 13.35 7.88
CA ILE A 163 7.78 14.00 6.76
C ILE A 163 7.11 15.35 6.48
N PRO A 164 7.84 16.48 6.59
CA PRO A 164 7.27 17.80 6.31
C PRO A 164 6.82 17.96 4.86
N ASP A 165 5.73 18.71 4.64
CA ASP A 165 5.21 18.98 3.28
C ASP A 165 6.23 19.68 2.36
N GLY A 166 7.14 20.48 2.94
CA GLY A 166 8.20 21.16 2.19
C GLY A 166 9.13 20.25 1.40
N VAL A 167 9.26 18.98 1.82
CA VAL A 167 10.05 17.97 1.09
C VAL A 167 9.53 17.73 -0.33
N LEU A 168 8.23 17.94 -0.59
CA LEU A 168 7.67 17.83 -1.94
C LEU A 168 8.21 18.89 -2.89
N ALA A 169 8.38 20.13 -2.42
CA ALA A 169 8.94 21.19 -3.24
C ALA A 169 10.39 20.88 -3.62
N ASP A 170 11.18 20.38 -2.67
CA ASP A 170 12.57 19.99 -2.90
C ASP A 170 12.71 18.79 -3.83
N ALA A 171 11.84 17.80 -3.67
CA ALA A 171 11.84 16.57 -4.49
C ALA A 171 11.36 16.79 -5.94
N CYS A 172 10.50 17.80 -6.16
CA CYS A 172 9.96 18.12 -7.48
C CYS A 172 10.86 19.06 -8.32
N GLY A 173 11.98 19.52 -7.78
CA GLY A 173 12.90 20.45 -8.43
C GLY A 173 12.26 21.79 -8.76
N ASP A 174 12.65 22.40 -9.92
CA ASP A 174 12.15 23.72 -10.36
C ASP A 174 10.65 23.80 -10.71
N THR A 175 9.91 22.72 -10.51
CA THR A 175 8.47 22.65 -10.81
C THR A 175 7.63 22.95 -9.57
N ASN A 176 7.55 24.09 -9.03
CA ASN A 176 6.63 24.60 -7.97
C ASN A 176 5.72 23.56 -7.23
N GLY A 177 6.20 22.34 -6.97
CA GLY A 177 5.49 21.30 -6.26
C GLY A 177 5.01 20.13 -7.14
N PRO A 178 4.15 19.24 -6.62
CA PRO A 178 3.70 18.03 -7.33
C PRO A 178 2.87 18.38 -8.57
N ALA A 179 3.15 17.70 -9.69
CA ALA A 179 2.41 17.90 -10.96
C ALA A 179 1.06 17.16 -10.99
N THR A 180 0.80 16.26 -10.04
CA THR A 180 -0.41 15.42 -10.00
C THR A 180 -1.14 15.60 -8.68
N PHE A 181 -2.44 15.82 -8.75
CA PHE A 181 -3.31 16.02 -7.59
C PHE A 181 -4.49 15.05 -7.63
N GLU A 182 -4.88 14.52 -6.47
CA GLU A 182 -6.17 13.85 -6.33
C GLU A 182 -7.29 14.86 -6.54
N ASN A 183 -8.21 14.58 -7.47
CA ASN A 183 -9.33 15.50 -7.74
C ASN A 183 -10.23 15.62 -6.52
N ALA A 184 -10.26 16.81 -5.94
CA ALA A 184 -11.06 17.13 -4.76
C ALA A 184 -11.63 18.55 -4.88
N PRO A 185 -12.78 18.84 -4.25
CA PRO A 185 -13.39 20.18 -4.29
C PRO A 185 -12.44 21.30 -3.89
N ALA A 186 -11.53 21.07 -2.97
CA ALA A 186 -10.53 22.05 -2.53
C ALA A 186 -9.62 22.56 -3.66
N LEU A 187 -9.43 21.81 -4.74
CA LEU A 187 -8.63 22.26 -5.89
C LEU A 187 -9.28 23.35 -6.71
N PHE A 188 -10.59 23.48 -6.67
CA PHE A 188 -11.33 24.38 -7.56
C PHE A 188 -12.44 25.16 -6.85
N ALA A 189 -12.75 24.90 -5.58
CA ALA A 189 -13.86 25.53 -4.87
C ALA A 189 -13.78 27.06 -4.88
N ASP A 190 -12.58 27.63 -4.72
CA ASP A 190 -12.34 29.07 -4.72
C ASP A 190 -12.52 29.72 -6.10
N ARG A 191 -12.41 28.91 -7.17
CA ARG A 191 -12.56 29.36 -8.55
C ARG A 191 -13.94 29.01 -9.12
N TRP A 192 -14.76 28.28 -8.34
CA TRP A 192 -16.08 27.87 -8.80
C TRP A 192 -17.03 29.06 -8.82
N PRO A 193 -17.71 29.34 -9.95
CA PRO A 193 -18.66 30.43 -10.04
C PRO A 193 -19.96 30.07 -9.32
N TRP A 194 -19.96 30.22 -7.99
CA TRP A 194 -21.15 29.95 -7.17
C TRP A 194 -22.33 30.78 -7.60
N ARG A 195 -23.49 30.15 -7.75
CA ARG A 195 -24.73 30.82 -8.14
C ARG A 195 -25.27 31.65 -6.98
N THR A 196 -25.78 32.84 -7.33
CA THR A 196 -26.55 33.67 -6.43
C THR A 196 -28.04 33.60 -6.79
N PRO A 197 -28.97 34.00 -5.90
CA PRO A 197 -30.40 33.91 -6.18
C PRO A 197 -30.88 34.66 -7.43
N GLY A 198 -30.11 35.65 -7.93
CA GLY A 198 -30.42 36.41 -9.13
C GLY A 198 -29.81 35.85 -10.43
N ASP A 199 -29.08 34.79 -10.37
CA ASP A 199 -28.37 34.22 -11.52
C ASP A 199 -29.30 33.35 -12.38
N HIS A 200 -29.11 33.40 -13.68
CA HIS A 200 -29.82 32.57 -14.65
C HIS A 200 -28.87 31.65 -15.41
N LYS A 201 -29.41 30.61 -16.04
CA LYS A 201 -28.67 29.52 -16.66
C LYS A 201 -27.60 29.91 -17.68
N TYR A 202 -27.75 31.04 -18.35
CA TYR A 202 -26.84 31.51 -19.41
C TYR A 202 -25.62 32.31 -18.90
N ARG A 203 -25.63 32.71 -17.62
CA ARG A 203 -24.53 33.52 -17.06
C ARG A 203 -23.23 32.74 -16.94
N PHE A 204 -23.30 31.42 -16.76
CA PHE A 204 -22.16 30.56 -16.50
C PHE A 204 -21.70 29.76 -17.73
N GLY A 205 -22.19 30.13 -18.92
CA GLY A 205 -21.80 29.51 -20.17
C GLY A 205 -22.63 28.27 -20.52
N HIS A 206 -22.15 27.52 -21.50
CA HIS A 206 -22.76 26.29 -22.00
C HIS A 206 -21.77 25.16 -21.97
N ALA A 207 -22.22 23.97 -21.60
CA ALA A 207 -21.45 22.73 -21.72
C ALA A 207 -22.02 21.91 -22.88
N LEU A 208 -21.17 21.50 -23.80
CA LEU A 208 -21.49 20.55 -24.85
C LEU A 208 -20.80 19.21 -24.49
N VAL A 209 -21.57 18.16 -24.40
CA VAL A 209 -21.08 16.78 -24.23
C VAL A 209 -21.22 16.09 -25.58
N LEU A 210 -20.11 15.61 -26.14
CA LEU A 210 -20.04 14.88 -27.41
C LEU A 210 -19.91 13.39 -27.15
#